data_f5dc917d0323c90cc9ff3e1b1e0590dd
#
_entry.id   f5dc917d0323c90cc9ff3e1b1e0590dd
#
_cell.length_a   1.000
_cell.length_b   1.000
_cell.length_c   1.000
_cell.angle_alpha   90.00
_cell.angle_beta   90.00
_cell.angle_gamma   90.00
#
_symmetry.space_group_name_H-M   'P 1'
#
loop_
_entity.id
_entity.type
_entity.pdbx_description
1 polymer ?
#
loop_
_entity_poly.entity_id
_entity_poly.type
_entity_poly.pdbx_seq_one_letter_code
_entity_poly.pdbx_strand_id
1 'polypeptide(L)'
;MRWALLASLFLSAVALGAEPLKLRVMTDVWPPFRIAVGPDKLQGLDIDLLEKLTERTGIRFEIIRAPWARGLAALESGSADMMTGLAKTAAREAYVQYSDKPYYACSARFYAKPSRAMEINTYGQLKGLKIGYVQGSAYFEPFDSDTSLNKVAVNSEKQLLEMLKRGRIQLLIGTDCQVDYELRDTAWRQVAAKAAYRPESPTHLYLGFSRKRLNPQTFDALSAALQQLREEGWVTQAAERYHAQVE
;
A
#
# COMPACT_ATOMS: atom_id res chain seq x y z
N MET A 1 3.53 37.66 71.15
CA MET A 1 3.38 37.75 69.69
C MET A 1 3.91 36.46 69.07
N ARG A 2 3.01 35.55 68.59
CA ARG A 2 3.35 34.24 68.01
C ARG A 2 3.09 34.35 66.51
N TRP A 3 4.15 34.26 65.71
CA TRP A 3 4.06 34.20 64.20
C TRP A 3 3.87 32.75 63.77
N ALA A 4 2.75 32.47 63.22
CA ALA A 4 2.48 31.20 62.57
C ALA A 4 2.97 31.26 61.09
N LEU A 5 4.01 30.48 60.75
CA LEU A 5 4.47 30.26 59.38
C LEU A 5 3.56 29.22 58.72
N LEU A 6 2.73 29.65 57.78
CA LEU A 6 1.99 28.80 56.87
C LEU A 6 2.94 28.31 55.75
N ALA A 7 3.36 27.04 55.81
CA ALA A 7 4.08 26.40 54.74
C ALA A 7 3.07 25.89 53.71
N SER A 8 3.02 26.56 52.54
CA SER A 8 2.24 26.10 51.37
C SER A 8 2.97 24.96 50.68
N LEU A 9 2.45 23.74 50.83
CA LEU A 9 2.91 22.58 50.02
C LEU A 9 2.35 22.75 48.61
N PHE A 10 3.23 23.07 47.65
CA PHE A 10 2.93 22.92 46.21
C PHE A 10 3.02 21.43 45.85
N LEU A 11 1.86 20.79 45.72
CA LEU A 11 1.78 19.46 45.08
C LEU A 11 1.99 19.64 43.58
N SER A 12 3.19 19.40 43.09
CA SER A 12 3.46 19.27 41.66
C SER A 12 2.83 17.96 41.17
N ALA A 13 1.66 18.05 40.54
CA ALA A 13 1.09 16.93 39.82
C ALA A 13 2.01 16.58 38.62
N VAL A 14 2.81 15.53 38.77
CA VAL A 14 3.51 14.91 37.64
C VAL A 14 2.41 14.30 36.77
N ALA A 15 2.08 14.97 35.67
CA ALA A 15 1.27 14.37 34.63
C ALA A 15 2.06 13.16 34.07
N LEU A 16 1.67 11.96 34.47
CA LEU A 16 2.09 10.76 33.74
C LEU A 16 1.54 10.91 32.31
N GLY A 17 2.41 11.35 31.39
CA GLY A 17 2.09 11.37 29.97
C GLY A 17 1.76 9.94 29.53
N ALA A 18 0.52 9.69 29.11
CA ALA A 18 0.15 8.43 28.49
C ALA A 18 1.11 8.17 27.31
N GLU A 19 1.69 6.99 27.25
CA GLU A 19 2.50 6.63 26.08
C GLU A 19 1.66 6.82 24.81
N PRO A 20 2.26 7.42 23.76
CA PRO A 20 1.53 7.67 22.53
C PRO A 20 1.04 6.34 21.94
N LEU A 21 -0.22 6.31 21.52
CA LEU A 21 -0.83 5.16 20.89
C LEU A 21 0.02 4.72 19.69
N LYS A 22 0.39 3.45 19.64
CA LYS A 22 1.22 2.85 18.61
C LYS A 22 0.44 1.78 17.85
N LEU A 23 0.25 1.97 16.54
CA LEU A 23 -0.43 1.02 15.67
C LEU A 23 0.58 0.17 14.90
N ARG A 24 0.32 -1.13 14.81
CA ARG A 24 1.12 -2.09 14.01
C ARG A 24 0.64 -2.06 12.57
N VAL A 25 1.51 -1.60 11.67
CA VAL A 25 1.27 -1.50 10.22
C VAL A 25 2.00 -2.62 9.51
N MET A 26 1.25 -3.61 9.02
CA MET A 26 1.85 -4.65 8.17
C MET A 26 2.02 -4.13 6.75
N THR A 27 3.18 -4.38 6.16
CA THR A 27 3.48 -3.92 4.81
C THR A 27 4.53 -4.78 4.11
N ASP A 28 4.64 -4.60 2.79
CA ASP A 28 5.68 -5.21 1.95
C ASP A 28 6.38 -4.13 1.12
N VAL A 29 7.46 -4.48 0.47
CA VAL A 29 8.14 -3.61 -0.51
C VAL A 29 7.22 -3.46 -1.72
N TRP A 30 6.88 -2.23 -2.08
CA TRP A 30 6.02 -1.89 -3.21
C TRP A 30 6.31 -0.45 -3.68
N PRO A 31 7.41 -0.24 -4.45
CA PRO A 31 7.77 1.11 -4.91
C PRO A 31 6.71 1.71 -5.86
N PRO A 32 6.56 3.03 -5.90
CA PRO A 32 7.26 4.04 -5.10
C PRO A 32 6.65 4.27 -3.71
N PHE A 33 5.65 3.50 -3.32
CA PHE A 33 4.94 3.68 -2.04
C PHE A 33 5.79 3.23 -0.85
N ARG A 34 6.50 2.11 -0.99
CA ARG A 34 7.36 1.49 0.02
C ARG A 34 8.62 0.94 -0.64
N ILE A 35 9.69 1.69 -0.57
CA ILE A 35 11.00 1.43 -1.19
C ILE A 35 11.95 0.94 -0.09
N ALA A 36 12.56 -0.22 -0.26
CA ALA A 36 13.58 -0.69 0.66
C ALA A 36 14.90 0.06 0.46
N VAL A 37 15.37 0.76 1.48
CA VAL A 37 16.66 1.50 1.48
C VAL A 37 17.67 0.88 2.45
N GLY A 38 17.38 -0.30 2.94
CA GLY A 38 18.20 -1.10 3.86
C GLY A 38 17.42 -2.33 4.33
N PRO A 39 18.03 -3.15 5.20
CA PRO A 39 17.39 -4.38 5.69
C PRO A 39 16.03 -4.11 6.35
N ASP A 40 15.96 -3.09 7.21
CA ASP A 40 14.79 -2.79 8.04
C ASP A 40 14.23 -1.38 7.81
N LYS A 41 14.74 -0.67 6.78
CA LYS A 41 14.31 0.70 6.50
C LYS A 41 13.54 0.79 5.20
N LEU A 42 12.37 1.42 5.28
CA LEU A 42 11.55 1.79 4.14
C LEU A 42 11.50 3.32 4.00
N GLN A 43 11.36 3.78 2.77
CA GLN A 43 10.97 5.13 2.39
C GLN A 43 9.87 5.04 1.33
N GLY A 44 9.24 6.14 0.97
CA GLY A 44 8.22 6.15 -0.08
C GLY A 44 6.94 6.85 0.36
N LEU A 45 6.01 7.00 -0.57
CA LEU A 45 4.79 7.78 -0.33
C LEU A 45 4.00 7.31 0.90
N ASP A 46 3.89 6.00 1.12
CA ASP A 46 3.16 5.47 2.27
C ASP A 46 3.87 5.76 3.59
N ILE A 47 5.21 5.76 3.59
CA ILE A 47 6.01 6.06 4.77
C ILE A 47 5.87 7.54 5.12
N ASP A 48 6.02 8.43 4.13
CA ASP A 48 5.82 9.85 4.31
C ASP A 48 4.38 10.18 4.79
N LEU A 49 3.38 9.45 4.26
CA LEU A 49 1.99 9.60 4.70
C LEU A 49 1.81 9.20 6.17
N LEU A 50 2.39 8.08 6.60
CA LEU A 50 2.33 7.65 8.01
C LEU A 50 3.04 8.64 8.93
N GLU A 51 4.20 9.18 8.52
CA GLU A 51 4.90 10.23 9.26
C GLU A 51 4.03 11.50 9.36
N LYS A 52 3.40 11.91 8.26
CA LYS A 52 2.53 13.09 8.25
C LYS A 52 1.25 12.89 9.08
N LEU A 53 0.69 11.70 9.07
CA LEU A 53 -0.43 11.34 9.95
C LEU A 53 0.00 11.37 11.43
N THR A 54 1.23 10.92 11.74
CA THR A 54 1.78 11.04 13.11
C THR A 54 1.89 12.51 13.55
N GLU A 55 2.38 13.38 12.69
CA GLU A 55 2.46 14.82 12.98
C GLU A 55 1.07 15.44 13.29
N ARG A 56 0.04 15.01 12.58
CA ARG A 56 -1.32 15.55 12.70
C ARG A 56 -2.10 15.00 13.89
N THR A 57 -1.85 13.74 14.26
CA THR A 57 -2.69 13.03 15.24
C THR A 57 -1.98 12.63 16.52
N GLY A 58 -0.64 12.65 16.54
CA GLY A 58 0.16 12.10 17.65
C GLY A 58 0.21 10.57 17.68
N ILE A 59 -0.54 9.88 16.80
CA ILE A 59 -0.57 8.42 16.72
C ILE A 59 0.71 7.94 16.03
N ARG A 60 1.44 7.01 16.64
CA ARG A 60 2.67 6.43 16.10
C ARG A 60 2.39 5.13 15.36
N PHE A 61 3.27 4.80 14.42
CA PHE A 61 3.17 3.58 13.61
C PHE A 61 4.41 2.71 13.78
N GLU A 62 4.19 1.43 14.02
CA GLU A 62 5.22 0.39 13.99
C GLU A 62 5.09 -0.36 12.67
N ILE A 63 6.07 -0.18 11.79
CA ILE A 63 6.07 -0.80 10.47
C ILE A 63 6.68 -2.20 10.59
N ILE A 64 5.90 -3.21 10.21
CA ILE A 64 6.29 -4.62 10.24
C ILE A 64 6.28 -5.15 8.81
N ARG A 65 7.44 -5.55 8.29
CA ARG A 65 7.57 -6.08 6.94
C ARG A 65 7.19 -7.56 6.89
N ALA A 66 6.30 -7.90 5.96
CA ALA A 66 5.92 -9.28 5.66
C ALA A 66 5.37 -9.35 4.22
N PRO A 67 5.39 -10.53 3.57
CA PRO A 67 4.72 -10.71 2.30
C PRO A 67 3.26 -10.25 2.34
N TRP A 68 2.77 -9.65 1.25
CA TRP A 68 1.46 -9.02 1.17
C TRP A 68 0.31 -9.90 1.69
N ALA A 69 0.25 -11.16 1.25
CA ALA A 69 -0.78 -12.10 1.70
C ALA A 69 -0.74 -12.36 3.22
N ARG A 70 0.46 -12.36 3.83
CA ARG A 70 0.61 -12.47 5.29
C ARG A 70 0.12 -11.21 6.00
N GLY A 71 0.34 -10.03 5.43
CA GLY A 71 -0.21 -8.77 5.93
C GLY A 71 -1.73 -8.81 5.97
N LEU A 72 -2.39 -9.25 4.89
CA LEU A 72 -3.85 -9.41 4.84
C LEU A 72 -4.36 -10.38 5.91
N ALA A 73 -3.71 -11.54 6.07
CA ALA A 73 -4.06 -12.51 7.12
C ALA A 73 -3.87 -11.93 8.54
N ALA A 74 -2.84 -11.11 8.75
CA ALA A 74 -2.62 -10.43 10.02
C ALA A 74 -3.70 -9.38 10.31
N LEU A 75 -4.16 -8.67 9.30
CA LEU A 75 -5.27 -7.72 9.40
C LEU A 75 -6.60 -8.42 9.72
N GLU A 76 -6.87 -9.55 9.05
CA GLU A 76 -8.06 -10.38 9.28
C GLU A 76 -8.08 -11.02 10.68
N SER A 77 -6.95 -11.54 11.14
CA SER A 77 -6.83 -12.13 12.49
C SER A 77 -6.84 -11.09 13.61
N GLY A 78 -6.55 -9.82 13.32
CA GLY A 78 -6.34 -8.76 14.30
C GLY A 78 -4.94 -8.78 14.92
N SER A 79 -3.98 -9.51 14.35
CA SER A 79 -2.57 -9.44 14.76
C SER A 79 -1.85 -8.20 14.19
N ALA A 80 -2.46 -7.50 13.24
CA ALA A 80 -2.08 -6.15 12.80
C ALA A 80 -3.25 -5.19 13.00
N ASP A 81 -2.94 -3.90 13.15
CA ASP A 81 -3.95 -2.86 13.33
C ASP A 81 -4.38 -2.25 12.00
N MET A 82 -3.43 -2.06 11.06
CA MET A 82 -3.72 -1.49 9.75
C MET A 82 -2.73 -1.90 8.66
N MET A 83 -3.10 -1.60 7.41
CA MET A 83 -2.25 -1.63 6.22
C MET A 83 -2.51 -0.40 5.35
N THR A 84 -1.51 -0.01 4.56
CA THR A 84 -1.62 1.02 3.51
C THR A 84 -1.73 0.36 2.12
N GLY A 85 -2.22 1.10 1.12
CA GLY A 85 -2.25 0.63 -0.26
C GLY A 85 -3.29 -0.45 -0.56
N LEU A 86 -4.36 -0.54 0.24
CA LEU A 86 -5.37 -1.56 0.01
C LEU A 86 -6.39 -1.12 -1.04
N ALA A 87 -6.56 -1.96 -2.06
CA ALA A 87 -7.75 -1.92 -2.91
C ALA A 87 -8.96 -2.47 -2.14
N LYS A 88 -10.10 -1.79 -2.30
CA LYS A 88 -11.37 -2.19 -1.68
C LYS A 88 -11.99 -3.34 -2.47
N THR A 89 -12.32 -4.43 -1.78
CA THR A 89 -13.04 -5.56 -2.35
C THR A 89 -14.09 -6.07 -1.38
N ALA A 90 -15.18 -6.67 -1.90
CA ALA A 90 -16.25 -7.23 -1.07
C ALA A 90 -15.72 -8.26 -0.05
N ALA A 91 -14.78 -9.12 -0.47
CA ALA A 91 -14.19 -10.12 0.43
C ALA A 91 -13.44 -9.47 1.61
N ARG A 92 -12.71 -8.39 1.35
CA ARG A 92 -11.96 -7.69 2.41
C ARG A 92 -12.85 -6.84 3.31
N GLU A 93 -13.99 -6.34 2.84
CA GLU A 93 -14.94 -5.55 3.65
C GLU A 93 -15.46 -6.33 4.88
N ALA A 94 -15.42 -7.67 4.84
CA ALA A 94 -15.78 -8.52 5.98
C ALA A 94 -14.88 -8.27 7.20
N TYR A 95 -13.59 -7.95 7.00
CA TYR A 95 -12.61 -7.82 8.08
C TYR A 95 -11.84 -6.49 8.07
N VAL A 96 -11.96 -5.68 7.00
CA VAL A 96 -11.32 -4.37 6.88
C VAL A 96 -12.35 -3.24 6.99
N GLN A 97 -12.06 -2.26 7.82
CA GLN A 97 -12.65 -0.94 7.75
C GLN A 97 -11.71 -0.05 6.93
N TYR A 98 -12.20 0.50 5.84
CA TYR A 98 -11.43 1.39 4.98
C TYR A 98 -11.59 2.85 5.39
N SER A 99 -10.55 3.68 5.16
CA SER A 99 -10.71 5.13 5.20
C SER A 99 -11.83 5.58 4.25
N ASP A 100 -12.51 6.67 4.55
CA ASP A 100 -13.70 7.12 3.79
C ASP A 100 -13.39 7.39 2.31
N LYS A 101 -12.20 7.87 2.03
CA LYS A 101 -11.73 8.17 0.67
C LYS A 101 -10.38 7.50 0.40
N PRO A 102 -10.10 7.13 -0.86
CA PRO A 102 -8.78 6.65 -1.23
C PRO A 102 -7.77 7.79 -1.13
N TYR A 103 -6.54 7.50 -0.74
CA TYR A 103 -5.48 8.51 -0.74
C TYR A 103 -4.74 8.59 -2.08
N TYR A 104 -4.77 7.52 -2.87
CA TYR A 104 -4.15 7.45 -4.19
C TYR A 104 -4.93 6.56 -5.14
N ALA A 105 -4.57 6.58 -6.43
CA ALA A 105 -5.13 5.67 -7.43
C ALA A 105 -4.05 5.27 -8.43
N CYS A 106 -4.02 3.99 -8.77
CA CYS A 106 -3.21 3.42 -9.83
C CYS A 106 -4.13 2.74 -10.85
N SER A 107 -3.57 2.28 -11.97
CA SER A 107 -4.33 1.47 -12.93
C SER A 107 -3.72 0.09 -13.06
N ALA A 108 -4.54 -0.94 -13.05
CA ALA A 108 -4.08 -2.28 -13.42
C ALA A 108 -3.56 -2.28 -14.87
N ARG A 109 -2.42 -2.93 -15.09
CA ARG A 109 -1.78 -3.07 -16.39
C ARG A 109 -1.20 -4.45 -16.56
N PHE A 110 -1.24 -4.94 -17.79
CA PHE A 110 -0.51 -6.11 -18.19
C PHE A 110 0.83 -5.73 -18.80
N TYR A 111 1.84 -6.59 -18.56
CA TYR A 111 3.17 -6.42 -19.11
C TYR A 111 3.65 -7.75 -19.70
N ALA A 112 4.22 -7.67 -20.88
CA ALA A 112 4.78 -8.80 -21.61
C ALA A 112 6.20 -8.47 -22.09
N LYS A 113 6.90 -9.44 -22.69
CA LYS A 113 8.14 -9.12 -23.41
C LYS A 113 7.87 -8.05 -24.46
N PRO A 114 8.79 -7.08 -24.68
CA PRO A 114 8.56 -5.95 -25.60
C PRO A 114 8.10 -6.37 -27.00
N SER A 115 8.62 -7.50 -27.52
CA SER A 115 8.26 -8.04 -28.83
C SER A 115 6.80 -8.52 -28.92
N ARG A 116 6.11 -8.72 -27.79
CA ARG A 116 4.75 -9.27 -27.74
C ARG A 116 3.72 -8.34 -27.09
N ALA A 117 4.18 -7.30 -26.42
CA ALA A 117 3.31 -6.44 -25.63
C ALA A 117 2.17 -5.83 -26.44
N MET A 118 2.46 -5.35 -27.65
CA MET A 118 1.46 -4.69 -28.51
C MET A 118 0.48 -5.67 -29.19
N GLU A 119 0.75 -6.97 -29.17
CA GLU A 119 -0.16 -7.98 -29.68
C GLU A 119 -1.35 -8.23 -28.75
N ILE A 120 -1.18 -7.95 -27.45
CA ILE A 120 -2.19 -8.19 -26.42
C ILE A 120 -3.01 -6.92 -26.26
N ASN A 121 -4.13 -6.81 -26.97
CA ASN A 121 -4.95 -5.60 -27.03
C ASN A 121 -6.42 -5.81 -26.60
N THR A 122 -6.82 -7.04 -26.27
CA THR A 122 -8.14 -7.40 -25.76
C THR A 122 -8.04 -8.36 -24.57
N TYR A 123 -9.08 -8.37 -23.71
CA TYR A 123 -9.19 -9.32 -22.62
C TYR A 123 -9.19 -10.78 -23.10
N GLY A 124 -9.86 -11.06 -24.22
CA GLY A 124 -9.95 -12.40 -24.78
C GLY A 124 -8.59 -13.05 -25.11
N GLN A 125 -7.59 -12.22 -25.44
CA GLN A 125 -6.23 -12.68 -25.75
C GLN A 125 -5.42 -13.10 -24.51
N LEU A 126 -5.95 -12.88 -23.31
CA LEU A 126 -5.38 -13.39 -22.06
C LEU A 126 -5.52 -14.91 -21.95
N LYS A 127 -6.53 -15.49 -22.64
CA LYS A 127 -6.78 -16.94 -22.64
C LYS A 127 -5.60 -17.71 -23.23
N GLY A 128 -5.21 -18.78 -22.54
CA GLY A 128 -4.08 -19.63 -22.95
C GLY A 128 -2.71 -19.09 -22.55
N LEU A 129 -2.60 -17.82 -22.09
CA LEU A 129 -1.35 -17.28 -21.59
C LEU A 129 -1.18 -17.61 -20.10
N LYS A 130 0.06 -17.91 -19.72
CA LYS A 130 0.42 -18.07 -18.31
C LYS A 130 0.68 -16.69 -17.70
N ILE A 131 -0.21 -16.24 -16.81
CA ILE A 131 -0.26 -14.90 -16.28
C ILE A 131 0.19 -14.91 -14.83
N GLY A 132 1.30 -14.22 -14.53
CA GLY A 132 1.78 -14.04 -13.16
C GLY A 132 1.04 -12.89 -12.46
N TYR A 133 0.77 -13.07 -11.17
CA TYR A 133 0.16 -12.04 -10.29
C TYR A 133 0.68 -12.16 -8.86
N VAL A 134 0.61 -11.10 -8.08
CA VAL A 134 0.99 -11.14 -6.67
C VAL A 134 -0.17 -11.70 -5.83
N GLN A 135 0.13 -12.73 -5.05
CA GLN A 135 -0.85 -13.41 -4.21
C GLN A 135 -1.54 -12.46 -3.24
N GLY A 136 -2.86 -12.50 -3.24
CA GLY A 136 -3.69 -11.63 -2.40
C GLY A 136 -3.87 -10.21 -2.94
N SER A 137 -3.24 -9.83 -4.06
CA SER A 137 -3.54 -8.55 -4.72
C SER A 137 -4.92 -8.59 -5.38
N ALA A 138 -5.54 -7.42 -5.50
CA ALA A 138 -6.76 -7.21 -6.24
C ALA A 138 -6.49 -6.18 -7.33
N TYR A 139 -6.93 -6.46 -8.54
CA TYR A 139 -6.66 -5.64 -9.72
C TYR A 139 -7.96 -5.07 -10.30
N PHE A 140 -8.78 -5.90 -10.93
CA PHE A 140 -10.06 -5.49 -11.52
C PHE A 140 -10.95 -6.70 -11.86
N GLU A 141 -12.26 -6.48 -11.91
CA GLU A 141 -13.18 -7.46 -12.48
C GLU A 141 -13.27 -7.27 -14.02
N PRO A 142 -13.30 -8.36 -14.81
CA PRO A 142 -13.47 -9.77 -14.39
C PRO A 142 -12.17 -10.53 -14.11
N PHE A 143 -10.98 -9.92 -14.19
CA PHE A 143 -9.71 -10.65 -14.05
C PHE A 143 -9.62 -11.37 -12.70
N ASP A 144 -9.99 -10.70 -11.60
CA ASP A 144 -9.81 -11.26 -10.25
C ASP A 144 -10.65 -12.54 -10.06
N SER A 145 -11.88 -12.55 -10.54
CA SER A 145 -12.82 -13.69 -10.44
C SER A 145 -12.71 -14.73 -11.57
N ASP A 146 -12.05 -14.42 -12.69
CA ASP A 146 -11.99 -15.32 -13.84
C ASP A 146 -11.11 -16.55 -13.56
N THR A 147 -11.75 -17.70 -13.36
CA THR A 147 -11.09 -19.00 -13.14
C THR A 147 -10.67 -19.69 -14.42
N SER A 148 -11.07 -19.19 -15.60
CA SER A 148 -10.68 -19.77 -16.89
C SER A 148 -9.26 -19.38 -17.32
N LEU A 149 -8.68 -18.35 -16.69
CA LEU A 149 -7.32 -17.89 -16.97
C LEU A 149 -6.28 -18.74 -16.23
N ASN A 150 -5.15 -18.99 -16.90
CA ASN A 150 -4.01 -19.69 -16.29
C ASN A 150 -3.18 -18.71 -15.44
N LYS A 151 -3.60 -18.49 -14.19
CA LYS A 151 -2.98 -17.55 -13.27
C LYS A 151 -1.95 -18.22 -12.35
N VAL A 152 -0.77 -17.59 -12.19
CA VAL A 152 0.34 -18.06 -11.35
C VAL A 152 0.62 -17.05 -10.26
N ALA A 153 0.37 -17.42 -9.01
CA ALA A 153 0.61 -16.59 -7.85
C ALA A 153 2.10 -16.56 -7.48
N VAL A 154 2.59 -15.38 -7.10
CA VAL A 154 3.92 -15.16 -6.52
C VAL A 154 3.84 -14.19 -5.35
N ASN A 155 4.96 -14.00 -4.64
CA ASN A 155 4.98 -13.16 -3.44
C ASN A 155 5.35 -11.69 -3.71
N SER A 156 5.90 -11.35 -4.89
CA SER A 156 6.31 -9.97 -5.20
C SER A 156 6.37 -9.70 -6.70
N GLU A 157 6.23 -8.43 -7.08
CA GLU A 157 6.36 -7.97 -8.47
C GLU A 157 7.76 -8.20 -9.03
N LYS A 158 8.80 -8.07 -8.22
CA LYS A 158 10.16 -8.40 -8.64
C LYS A 158 10.28 -9.85 -9.09
N GLN A 159 9.61 -10.77 -8.39
CA GLN A 159 9.55 -12.17 -8.79
C GLN A 159 8.82 -12.34 -10.12
N LEU A 160 7.75 -11.57 -10.39
CA LEU A 160 7.04 -11.58 -11.68
C LEU A 160 7.96 -11.15 -12.82
N LEU A 161 8.71 -10.06 -12.65
CA LEU A 161 9.67 -9.59 -13.66
C LEU A 161 10.75 -10.62 -13.94
N GLU A 162 11.31 -11.27 -12.92
CA GLU A 162 12.26 -12.38 -13.09
C GLU A 162 11.66 -13.58 -13.80
N MET A 163 10.40 -13.92 -13.53
CA MET A 163 9.72 -15.02 -14.21
C MET A 163 9.44 -14.70 -15.69
N LEU A 164 9.06 -13.46 -16.00
CA LEU A 164 8.87 -12.98 -17.37
C LEU A 164 10.21 -13.01 -18.14
N LYS A 165 11.30 -12.53 -17.53
CA LYS A 165 12.66 -12.58 -18.08
C LYS A 165 13.06 -13.99 -18.47
N ARG A 166 12.80 -14.96 -17.60
CA ARG A 166 13.13 -16.38 -17.80
C ARG A 166 12.11 -17.13 -18.66
N GLY A 167 11.06 -16.47 -19.18
CA GLY A 167 10.01 -17.10 -19.98
C GLY A 167 9.13 -18.10 -19.22
N ARG A 168 9.12 -18.03 -17.87
CA ARG A 168 8.28 -18.89 -17.02
C ARG A 168 6.81 -18.48 -17.01
N ILE A 169 6.54 -17.21 -17.33
CA ILE A 169 5.22 -16.63 -17.61
C ILE A 169 5.32 -15.84 -18.92
N GLN A 170 4.20 -15.71 -19.63
CA GLN A 170 4.11 -14.90 -20.85
C GLN A 170 3.64 -13.48 -20.57
N LEU A 171 2.93 -13.30 -19.47
CA LEU A 171 2.31 -12.05 -19.08
C LEU A 171 2.39 -11.91 -17.57
N LEU A 172 2.54 -10.69 -17.08
CA LEU A 172 2.29 -10.36 -15.70
C LEU A 172 1.23 -9.27 -15.61
N ILE A 173 0.48 -9.25 -14.50
CA ILE A 173 -0.38 -8.14 -14.13
C ILE A 173 0.23 -7.45 -12.91
N GLY A 174 0.21 -6.12 -12.92
CA GLY A 174 0.61 -5.26 -11.83
C GLY A 174 -0.13 -3.93 -11.92
N THR A 175 0.25 -2.94 -11.12
CA THR A 175 -0.21 -1.56 -11.28
C THR A 175 0.81 -0.75 -12.06
N ASP A 176 0.35 0.24 -12.83
CA ASP A 176 1.23 1.17 -13.51
C ASP A 176 2.15 1.92 -12.53
N CYS A 177 1.64 2.33 -11.38
CA CYS A 177 2.44 3.01 -10.36
C CYS A 177 3.71 2.24 -10.00
N GLN A 178 3.57 0.93 -9.77
CA GLN A 178 4.68 0.12 -9.27
C GLN A 178 5.53 -0.46 -10.41
N VAL A 179 4.90 -1.08 -11.43
CA VAL A 179 5.70 -1.72 -12.49
C VAL A 179 6.44 -0.68 -13.33
N ASP A 180 5.82 0.47 -13.63
CA ASP A 180 6.52 1.55 -14.34
C ASP A 180 7.69 2.11 -13.53
N TYR A 181 7.55 2.15 -12.20
CA TYR A 181 8.67 2.52 -11.33
C TYR A 181 9.84 1.54 -11.51
N GLU A 182 9.60 0.23 -11.48
CA GLU A 182 10.65 -0.78 -11.72
C GLU A 182 11.24 -0.69 -13.13
N LEU A 183 10.41 -0.39 -14.14
CA LEU A 183 10.85 -0.23 -15.53
C LEU A 183 11.67 1.05 -15.78
N ARG A 184 11.87 1.90 -14.81
CA ARG A 184 12.85 2.99 -14.88
C ARG A 184 14.27 2.45 -14.96
N ASP A 185 14.55 1.32 -14.31
CA ASP A 185 15.79 0.61 -14.51
C ASP A 185 15.84 0.03 -15.94
N THR A 186 16.89 0.40 -16.67
CA THR A 186 17.11 -0.03 -18.07
C THR A 186 17.16 -1.55 -18.22
N ALA A 187 17.63 -2.27 -17.20
CA ALA A 187 17.68 -3.72 -17.20
C ALA A 187 16.26 -4.34 -17.27
N TRP A 188 15.28 -3.72 -16.57
CA TRP A 188 13.88 -4.18 -16.61
C TRP A 188 13.13 -3.70 -17.84
N ARG A 189 13.47 -2.53 -18.39
CA ARG A 189 12.89 -2.02 -19.65
C ARG A 189 13.10 -2.94 -20.84
N GLN A 190 14.19 -3.68 -20.83
CA GLN A 190 14.47 -4.69 -21.85
C GLN A 190 13.68 -6.00 -21.65
N VAL A 191 13.17 -6.22 -20.43
CA VAL A 191 12.43 -7.44 -20.05
C VAL A 191 10.93 -7.31 -20.27
N ALA A 192 10.35 -6.16 -19.97
CA ALA A 192 8.92 -5.94 -19.93
C ALA A 192 8.51 -4.61 -20.57
N ALA A 193 7.39 -4.64 -21.27
CA ALA A 193 6.68 -3.47 -21.77
C ALA A 193 5.18 -3.62 -21.51
N LYS A 194 4.48 -2.50 -21.39
CA LYS A 194 3.01 -2.48 -21.24
C LYS A 194 2.34 -3.13 -22.45
N ALA A 195 1.39 -4.02 -22.17
CA ALA A 195 0.48 -4.53 -23.17
C ALA A 195 -0.45 -3.42 -23.69
N ALA A 196 -0.90 -3.54 -24.91
CA ALA A 196 -1.87 -2.59 -25.50
C ALA A 196 -3.23 -2.66 -24.80
N TYR A 197 -3.63 -3.82 -24.29
CA TYR A 197 -4.86 -3.96 -23.52
C TYR A 197 -4.79 -3.18 -22.21
N ARG A 198 -5.78 -2.33 -22.03
CA ARG A 198 -5.89 -1.42 -20.89
C ARG A 198 -7.23 -1.63 -20.18
N PRO A 199 -7.24 -2.21 -18.95
CA PRO A 199 -8.43 -2.16 -18.10
C PRO A 199 -8.84 -0.71 -17.81
N GLU A 200 -10.14 -0.45 -17.82
CA GLU A 200 -10.66 0.93 -17.70
C GLU A 200 -10.75 1.42 -16.25
N SER A 201 -10.91 0.50 -15.30
CA SER A 201 -11.14 0.87 -13.91
C SER A 201 -9.84 1.17 -13.17
N PRO A 202 -9.75 2.32 -12.45
CA PRO A 202 -8.63 2.61 -11.56
C PRO A 202 -8.67 1.70 -10.32
N THR A 203 -7.50 1.37 -9.81
CA THR A 203 -7.32 0.72 -8.51
C THR A 203 -7.12 1.80 -7.45
N HIS A 204 -8.16 2.08 -6.67
CA HIS A 204 -8.08 3.03 -5.58
C HIS A 204 -7.39 2.43 -4.36
N LEU A 205 -6.48 3.20 -3.75
CA LEU A 205 -5.67 2.80 -2.61
C LEU A 205 -6.15 3.48 -1.34
N TYR A 206 -6.46 2.67 -0.33
CA TYR A 206 -7.02 3.12 0.95
C TYR A 206 -6.08 2.78 2.11
N LEU A 207 -6.25 3.48 3.23
CA LEU A 207 -5.87 2.96 4.53
C LEU A 207 -6.91 1.93 4.94
N GLY A 208 -6.48 0.74 5.34
CA GLY A 208 -7.37 -0.31 5.82
C GLY A 208 -7.03 -0.70 7.25
N PHE A 209 -8.05 -0.77 8.09
CA PHE A 209 -7.96 -1.05 9.52
C PHE A 209 -8.60 -2.40 9.82
N SER A 210 -8.00 -3.17 10.72
CA SER A 210 -8.62 -4.42 11.19
C SER A 210 -9.88 -4.13 11.99
N ARG A 211 -11.03 -4.66 11.56
CA ARG A 211 -12.29 -4.52 12.31
C ARG A 211 -12.20 -5.11 13.73
N LYS A 212 -11.32 -6.09 13.95
CA LYS A 212 -11.10 -6.71 15.27
C LYS A 212 -10.32 -5.82 16.24
N ARG A 213 -9.56 -4.86 15.72
CA ARG A 213 -8.66 -3.99 16.50
C ARG A 213 -9.06 -2.53 16.46
N LEU A 214 -10.07 -2.21 15.67
CA LEU A 214 -10.49 -0.85 15.41
C LEU A 214 -10.97 -0.15 16.68
N ASN A 215 -10.29 0.92 17.02
CA ASN A 215 -10.79 1.93 17.97
C ASN A 215 -11.46 3.04 17.15
N PRO A 216 -12.76 3.33 17.35
CA PRO A 216 -13.47 4.33 16.56
C PRO A 216 -12.82 5.72 16.60
N GLN A 217 -12.38 6.18 17.77
CA GLN A 217 -11.74 7.49 17.92
C GLN A 217 -10.43 7.59 17.14
N THR A 218 -9.63 6.51 17.15
CA THR A 218 -8.40 6.41 16.36
C THR A 218 -8.68 6.42 14.87
N PHE A 219 -9.71 5.69 14.44
CA PHE A 219 -10.16 5.66 13.04
C PHE A 219 -10.61 7.04 12.58
N ASP A 220 -11.48 7.70 13.34
CA ASP A 220 -12.00 9.03 13.01
C ASP A 220 -10.88 10.07 12.92
N ALA A 221 -9.94 10.05 13.87
CA ALA A 221 -8.79 10.97 13.87
C ALA A 221 -7.90 10.77 12.62
N LEU A 222 -7.58 9.52 12.26
CA LEU A 222 -6.75 9.22 11.09
C LEU A 222 -7.50 9.50 9.78
N SER A 223 -8.79 9.19 9.70
CA SER A 223 -9.62 9.47 8.52
C SER A 223 -9.77 10.97 8.28
N ALA A 224 -10.01 11.75 9.33
CA ALA A 224 -10.09 13.21 9.24
C ALA A 224 -8.74 13.83 8.84
N ALA A 225 -7.64 13.39 9.44
CA ALA A 225 -6.30 13.86 9.08
C ALA A 225 -5.95 13.52 7.62
N LEU A 226 -6.28 12.31 7.16
CA LEU A 226 -6.08 11.92 5.76
C LEU A 226 -6.90 12.78 4.80
N GLN A 227 -8.16 13.06 5.14
CA GLN A 227 -9.02 13.93 4.32
C GLN A 227 -8.41 15.32 4.19
N GLN A 228 -7.96 15.94 5.29
CA GLN A 228 -7.29 17.24 5.28
C GLN A 228 -6.04 17.23 4.39
N LEU A 229 -5.18 16.22 4.51
CA LEU A 229 -3.98 16.09 3.68
C LEU A 229 -4.29 15.98 2.18
N ARG A 230 -5.41 15.33 1.82
CA ARG A 230 -5.88 15.28 0.44
C ARG A 230 -6.39 16.63 -0.05
N GLU A 231 -7.19 17.32 0.76
CA GLU A 231 -7.75 18.64 0.44
C GLU A 231 -6.65 19.71 0.30
N GLU A 232 -5.61 19.62 1.13
CA GLU A 232 -4.41 20.45 1.04
C GLU A 232 -3.53 20.13 -0.20
N GLY A 233 -3.82 19.06 -0.94
CA GLY A 233 -2.99 18.60 -2.06
C GLY A 233 -1.67 17.95 -1.65
N TRP A 234 -1.47 17.72 -0.34
CA TRP A 234 -0.19 17.20 0.19
C TRP A 234 0.15 15.82 -0.39
N VAL A 235 -0.83 14.91 -0.52
CA VAL A 235 -0.59 13.57 -1.07
C VAL A 235 -0.10 13.62 -2.51
N THR A 236 -0.66 14.50 -3.33
CA THR A 236 -0.24 14.71 -4.73
C THR A 236 1.19 15.23 -4.80
N GLN A 237 1.51 16.27 -4.02
CA GLN A 237 2.86 16.83 -3.97
C GLN A 237 3.90 15.81 -3.45
N ALA A 238 3.52 15.02 -2.44
CA ALA A 238 4.39 13.95 -1.93
C ALA A 238 4.65 12.87 -2.98
N ALA A 239 3.64 12.49 -3.75
CA ALA A 239 3.77 11.51 -4.83
C ALA A 239 4.68 12.00 -5.95
N GLU A 240 4.60 13.28 -6.32
CA GLU A 240 5.46 13.88 -7.35
C GLU A 240 6.95 13.72 -7.04
N ARG A 241 7.36 13.78 -5.78
CA ARG A 241 8.76 13.54 -5.36
C ARG A 241 9.28 12.17 -5.78
N TYR A 242 8.42 11.17 -5.80
CA TYR A 242 8.76 9.81 -6.19
C TYR A 242 8.58 9.55 -7.69
N HIS A 243 7.85 10.41 -8.39
CA HIS A 243 7.75 10.38 -9.84
C HIS A 243 8.90 11.15 -10.51
N ALA A 244 9.38 12.23 -9.91
CA ALA A 244 10.44 13.09 -10.45
C ALA A 244 11.88 12.59 -10.21
N GLN A 245 12.11 11.65 -9.30
CA GLN A 245 13.47 11.18 -8.93
C GLN A 245 14.15 10.30 -9.99
N VAL A 246 13.79 10.47 -11.26
CA VAL A 246 14.42 9.71 -12.35
C VAL A 246 14.57 10.59 -13.60
N GLU A 247 15.58 11.42 -13.58
CA GLU A 247 16.33 11.84 -14.78
C GLU A 247 17.73 11.27 -14.73
#